data_0d2bbed9aa956cca7db83470d15e0074
#
_entry.id   0d2bbed9aa956cca7db83470d15e0074
#
_cell.length_a   1.000
_cell.length_b   1.000
_cell.length_c   1.000
_cell.angle_alpha   90.00
_cell.angle_beta   90.00
_cell.angle_gamma   90.00
#
_symmetry.space_group_name_H-M   'P 1'
#
loop_
_entity.id
_entity.type
_entity.pdbx_description
1 polymer ?
#
loop_
_entity_poly.entity_id
_entity_poly.type
_entity_poly.pdbx_seq_one_letter_code
_entity_poly.pdbx_strand_id
1 'polypeptide(L)'
;MPVPEKQVRRILVVDDEPGVCDAIRLMLQFDGYKVQTANSSEKALSLLKQARFDLVTLDYSMPGMKGDELAVVIKQRLPHLPVIMITAYADMLKASGNPLAGVDFIVSKPFMLKDLREGIARVLPKG
;
A
#
# COMPACT_ATOMS: atom_id res chain seq x y z
N MET A 1 -6.29 -20.06 -19.56
CA MET A 1 -5.50 -19.14 -20.38
C MET A 1 -4.57 -18.32 -19.50
N PRO A 2 -3.31 -18.23 -19.87
CA PRO A 2 -2.41 -17.37 -19.10
C PRO A 2 -2.83 -15.91 -19.23
N VAL A 3 -2.74 -15.19 -18.13
CA VAL A 3 -3.01 -13.76 -18.11
C VAL A 3 -1.83 -13.05 -18.78
N PRO A 4 -2.08 -12.15 -19.75
CA PRO A 4 -0.98 -11.38 -20.35
C PRO A 4 -0.20 -10.64 -19.27
N GLU A 5 1.11 -10.58 -19.41
CA GLU A 5 1.98 -9.96 -18.40
C GLU A 5 1.58 -8.51 -18.11
N LYS A 6 1.14 -7.76 -19.11
CA LYS A 6 0.68 -6.40 -18.94
C LYS A 6 -0.55 -6.25 -18.03
N GLN A 7 -1.26 -7.36 -17.75
CA GLN A 7 -2.41 -7.37 -16.84
C GLN A 7 -2.04 -7.75 -15.43
N VAL A 8 -0.78 -8.13 -15.18
CA VAL A 8 -0.31 -8.44 -13.84
C VAL A 8 -0.12 -7.12 -13.09
N ARG A 9 -0.81 -6.98 -11.98
CA ARG A 9 -0.73 -5.76 -11.17
C ARG A 9 0.56 -5.74 -10.36
N ARG A 10 1.11 -4.55 -10.21
CA ARG A 10 2.34 -4.32 -9.45
C ARG A 10 2.02 -3.51 -8.21
N ILE A 11 2.45 -4.02 -7.06
CA ILE A 11 2.18 -3.39 -5.76
C ILE A 11 3.49 -3.03 -5.08
N LEU A 12 3.56 -1.81 -4.56
CA LEU A 12 4.67 -1.37 -3.72
C LEU A 12 4.23 -1.46 -2.27
N VAL A 13 5.00 -2.17 -1.45
CA VAL A 13 4.75 -2.33 -0.02
C VAL A 13 5.77 -1.52 0.76
N VAL A 14 5.30 -0.56 1.56
CA VAL A 14 6.16 0.33 2.34
C VAL A 14 5.93 0.11 3.82
N ASP A 15 6.94 -0.38 4.52
CA ASP A 15 6.91 -0.60 5.96
C ASP A 15 8.36 -0.63 6.45
N ASP A 16 8.64 -0.01 7.58
CA ASP A 16 10.00 0.03 8.12
C ASP A 16 10.42 -1.28 8.79
N GLU A 17 9.48 -2.18 9.03
CA GLU A 17 9.76 -3.50 9.60
C GLU A 17 9.91 -4.54 8.49
N PRO A 18 11.13 -5.10 8.28
CA PRO A 18 11.36 -6.06 7.19
C PRO A 18 10.46 -7.29 7.25
N GLY A 19 10.17 -7.77 8.46
CA GLY A 19 9.29 -8.93 8.64
C GLY A 19 7.87 -8.66 8.17
N VAL A 20 7.37 -7.46 8.40
CA VAL A 20 6.02 -7.07 7.94
C VAL A 20 6.02 -6.94 6.42
N CYS A 21 7.04 -6.30 5.84
CA CYS A 21 7.19 -6.20 4.40
C CYS A 21 7.17 -7.58 3.74
N ASP A 22 7.95 -8.52 4.30
CA ASP A 22 8.04 -9.87 3.75
C ASP A 22 6.71 -10.62 3.86
N ALA A 23 6.00 -10.47 4.98
CA ALA A 23 4.71 -11.12 5.17
C ALA A 23 3.69 -10.63 4.15
N ILE A 24 3.60 -9.32 3.97
CA ILE A 24 2.67 -8.73 3.00
C ILE A 24 3.07 -9.15 1.58
N ARG A 25 4.35 -9.09 1.27
CA ARG A 25 4.84 -9.48 -0.05
C ARG A 25 4.45 -10.91 -0.39
N LEU A 26 4.67 -11.84 0.54
CA LEU A 26 4.35 -13.25 0.31
C LEU A 26 2.85 -13.45 0.10
N MET A 27 2.02 -12.79 0.89
CA MET A 27 0.56 -12.85 0.74
C MET A 27 0.11 -12.37 -0.64
N LEU A 28 0.65 -11.23 -1.07
CA LEU A 28 0.25 -10.65 -2.36
C LEU A 28 0.82 -11.42 -3.54
N GLN A 29 2.03 -11.94 -3.43
CA GLN A 29 2.60 -12.80 -4.46
C GLN A 29 1.78 -14.09 -4.63
N PHE A 30 1.28 -14.63 -3.51
CA PHE A 30 0.40 -15.80 -3.55
C PHE A 30 -0.84 -15.53 -4.41
N ASP A 31 -1.35 -14.31 -4.38
CA ASP A 31 -2.50 -13.91 -5.17
C ASP A 31 -2.15 -13.47 -6.61
N GLY A 32 -0.88 -13.61 -7.00
CA GLY A 32 -0.47 -13.34 -8.38
C GLY A 32 0.04 -11.94 -8.67
N TYR A 33 0.19 -11.10 -7.66
CA TYR A 33 0.73 -9.75 -7.86
C TYR A 33 2.26 -9.76 -7.93
N LYS A 34 2.81 -8.80 -8.66
CA LYS A 34 4.24 -8.51 -8.59
C LYS A 34 4.44 -7.48 -7.49
N VAL A 35 5.38 -7.76 -6.57
CA VAL A 35 5.54 -6.94 -5.37
C VAL A 35 6.98 -6.49 -5.22
N GLN A 36 7.16 -5.19 -4.94
CA GLN A 36 8.42 -4.64 -4.47
C GLN A 36 8.19 -4.04 -3.09
N THR A 37 9.25 -4.00 -2.29
CA THR A 37 9.16 -3.48 -0.94
C THR A 37 10.10 -2.29 -0.77
N ALA A 38 9.71 -1.37 0.11
CA ALA A 38 10.54 -0.25 0.52
C ALA A 38 10.46 -0.12 2.03
N ASN A 39 11.59 0.09 2.68
CA ASN A 39 11.65 0.18 4.14
C ASN A 39 11.67 1.62 4.65
N SER A 40 11.46 2.58 3.77
CA SER A 40 11.42 4.00 4.13
C SER A 40 10.62 4.77 3.08
N SER A 41 10.17 5.97 3.47
CA SER A 41 9.48 6.86 2.54
C SER A 41 10.38 7.31 1.41
N GLU A 42 11.65 7.57 1.68
CA GLU A 42 12.62 7.96 0.65
C GLU A 42 12.76 6.88 -0.41
N LYS A 43 12.93 5.64 0.02
CA LYS A 43 13.07 4.51 -0.91
C LYS A 43 11.80 4.31 -1.71
N ALA A 44 10.64 4.46 -1.07
CA ALA A 44 9.34 4.35 -1.75
C ALA A 44 9.23 5.38 -2.86
N LEU A 45 9.54 6.63 -2.57
CA LEU A 45 9.46 7.70 -3.56
C LEU A 45 10.46 7.48 -4.71
N SER A 46 11.63 6.94 -4.41
CA SER A 46 12.63 6.62 -5.43
C SER A 46 12.10 5.52 -6.37
N LEU A 47 11.51 4.46 -5.80
CA LEU A 47 10.94 3.38 -6.61
C LEU A 47 9.78 3.84 -7.48
N LEU A 48 8.95 4.75 -6.95
CA LEU A 48 7.82 5.29 -7.71
C LEU A 48 8.26 6.14 -8.91
N LYS A 49 9.47 6.70 -8.86
CA LYS A 49 10.04 7.39 -10.02
C LYS A 49 10.60 6.44 -11.06
N GLN A 50 11.05 5.26 -10.63
CA GLN A 50 11.76 4.32 -11.49
C GLN A 50 10.84 3.32 -12.18
N ALA A 51 9.69 3.03 -11.61
CA ALA A 51 8.80 1.99 -12.10
C ALA A 51 7.35 2.38 -11.89
N ARG A 52 6.48 1.77 -12.69
CA ARG A 52 5.04 1.99 -12.56
C ARG A 52 4.46 0.97 -11.59
N PHE A 53 3.60 1.45 -10.70
CA PHE A 53 2.86 0.61 -9.76
C PHE A 53 1.37 0.85 -9.92
N ASP A 54 0.57 -0.16 -9.57
CA ASP A 54 -0.88 -0.08 -9.62
C ASP A 54 -1.49 0.20 -8.26
N LEU A 55 -0.72 -0.03 -7.19
CA LEU A 55 -1.18 0.14 -5.81
C LEU A 55 0.01 0.30 -4.88
N VAL A 56 -0.17 1.08 -3.82
CA VAL A 56 0.83 1.20 -2.74
C VAL A 56 0.17 0.86 -1.43
N THR A 57 0.83 0.06 -0.59
CA THR A 57 0.45 -0.11 0.81
C THR A 57 1.46 0.61 1.69
N LEU A 58 0.99 1.36 2.67
CA LEU A 58 1.83 2.16 3.56
C LEU A 58 1.58 1.82 5.02
N ASP A 59 2.65 1.73 5.81
CA ASP A 59 2.54 1.73 7.25
C ASP A 59 2.40 3.17 7.74
N TYR A 60 1.57 3.40 8.76
CA TYR A 60 1.39 4.73 9.33
C TYR A 60 2.64 5.18 10.11
N SER A 61 3.17 4.30 10.96
CA SER A 61 4.26 4.62 11.87
C SER A 61 5.61 4.27 11.25
N MET A 62 6.29 5.27 10.71
CA MET A 62 7.64 5.11 10.15
C MET A 62 8.52 6.23 10.64
N PRO A 63 9.84 5.98 10.83
CA PRO A 63 10.78 7.06 11.18
C PRO A 63 10.86 8.09 10.04
N GLY A 64 11.06 9.33 10.38
CA GLY A 64 11.12 10.40 9.39
C GLY A 64 9.74 10.75 8.89
N MET A 65 9.53 10.69 7.57
CA MET A 65 8.23 10.97 6.98
C MET A 65 7.25 9.85 7.29
N LYS A 66 6.17 10.17 7.99
CA LYS A 66 5.14 9.19 8.36
C LYS A 66 4.28 8.79 7.16
N GLY A 67 3.54 7.68 7.31
CA GLY A 67 2.74 7.13 6.23
C GLY A 67 1.68 8.09 5.70
N ASP A 68 1.04 8.86 6.59
CA ASP A 68 0.03 9.83 6.16
C ASP A 68 0.65 10.97 5.36
N GLU A 69 1.84 11.44 5.74
CA GLU A 69 2.58 12.44 5.00
C GLU A 69 3.01 11.90 3.63
N LEU A 70 3.50 10.66 3.61
CA LEU A 70 3.89 10.01 2.36
C LEU A 70 2.70 9.85 1.42
N ALA A 71 1.52 9.49 1.94
CA ALA A 71 0.31 9.35 1.14
C ALA A 71 -0.03 10.66 0.41
N VAL A 72 0.08 11.78 1.11
CA VAL A 72 -0.17 13.09 0.50
C VAL A 72 0.82 13.37 -0.63
N VAL A 73 2.11 13.12 -0.38
CA VAL A 73 3.15 13.33 -1.41
C VAL A 73 2.89 12.45 -2.64
N ILE A 74 2.54 11.19 -2.40
CA ILE A 74 2.25 10.26 -3.49
C ILE A 74 1.08 10.77 -4.34
N LYS A 75 0.01 11.20 -3.70
CA LYS A 75 -1.18 11.70 -4.41
C LYS A 75 -0.91 12.99 -5.17
N GLN A 76 -0.01 13.82 -4.69
CA GLN A 76 0.39 15.03 -5.41
C GLN A 76 1.11 14.70 -6.70
N ARG A 77 1.93 13.63 -6.69
CA ARG A 77 2.70 13.22 -7.86
C ARG A 77 1.95 12.24 -8.77
N LEU A 78 1.16 11.37 -8.16
CA LEU A 78 0.46 10.29 -8.84
C LEU A 78 -0.99 10.23 -8.33
N PRO A 79 -1.84 11.18 -8.73
CA PRO A 79 -3.18 11.31 -8.15
C PRO A 79 -4.10 10.11 -8.38
N HIS A 80 -3.80 9.27 -9.36
CA HIS A 80 -4.62 8.10 -9.66
C HIS A 80 -4.12 6.81 -9.01
N LEU A 81 -2.97 6.86 -8.31
CA LEU A 81 -2.41 5.69 -7.67
C LEU A 81 -3.17 5.39 -6.37
N PRO A 82 -3.84 4.23 -6.27
CA PRO A 82 -4.52 3.88 -5.01
C PRO A 82 -3.53 3.66 -3.88
N VAL A 83 -3.90 4.11 -2.68
CA VAL A 83 -3.09 4.00 -1.48
C VAL A 83 -3.90 3.32 -0.39
N ILE A 84 -3.37 2.21 0.14
CA ILE A 84 -3.93 1.51 1.30
C ILE A 84 -2.99 1.73 2.47
N MET A 85 -3.52 2.21 3.59
CA MET A 85 -2.75 2.32 4.82
C MET A 85 -2.99 1.09 5.68
N ILE A 86 -1.91 0.47 6.18
CA ILE A 86 -1.98 -0.69 7.06
C ILE A 86 -1.38 -0.28 8.39
N THR A 87 -2.18 -0.28 9.46
CA THR A 87 -1.75 0.29 10.73
C THR A 87 -2.40 -0.36 11.94
N ALA A 88 -1.66 -0.40 13.06
CA ALA A 88 -2.20 -0.81 14.35
C ALA A 88 -3.16 0.23 14.92
N TYR A 89 -3.15 1.45 14.39
CA TYR A 89 -3.96 2.57 14.86
C TYR A 89 -5.21 2.81 14.03
N ALA A 90 -5.67 1.81 13.28
CA ALA A 90 -6.79 1.95 12.36
C ALA A 90 -8.07 2.44 13.06
N ASP A 91 -8.39 1.87 14.23
CA ASP A 91 -9.60 2.26 14.96
C ASP A 91 -9.55 3.71 15.40
N MET A 92 -8.39 4.15 15.89
CA MET A 92 -8.21 5.53 16.32
C MET A 92 -8.34 6.48 15.13
N LEU A 93 -7.74 6.15 14.01
CA LEU A 93 -7.80 6.99 12.81
C LEU A 93 -9.22 7.08 12.25
N LYS A 94 -9.94 5.96 12.25
CA LYS A 94 -11.35 5.94 11.79
C LYS A 94 -12.25 6.72 12.73
N ALA A 95 -12.03 6.59 14.06
CA ALA A 95 -12.83 7.24 15.07
C ALA A 95 -12.65 8.76 15.09
N SER A 96 -11.56 9.29 14.56
CA SER A 96 -11.31 10.72 14.51
C SER A 96 -12.32 11.47 13.62
N GLY A 97 -13.01 10.75 12.76
CA GLY A 97 -13.99 11.34 11.84
C GLY A 97 -13.38 12.10 10.68
N ASN A 98 -12.05 12.23 10.66
CA ASN A 98 -11.34 12.92 9.59
C ASN A 98 -10.65 11.91 8.70
N PRO A 99 -11.05 11.80 7.41
CA PRO A 99 -10.35 10.91 6.51
C PRO A 99 -8.91 11.39 6.33
N LEU A 100 -7.97 10.46 6.28
CA LEU A 100 -6.58 10.80 6.00
C LEU A 100 -6.45 11.19 4.53
N ALA A 101 -5.90 12.35 4.28
CA ALA A 101 -5.69 12.83 2.92
C ALA A 101 -4.76 11.86 2.18
N GLY A 102 -5.15 11.50 0.96
CA GLY A 102 -4.35 10.61 0.12
C GLY A 102 -4.49 9.13 0.42
N VAL A 103 -5.23 8.74 1.45
CA VAL A 103 -5.46 7.33 1.80
C VAL A 103 -6.83 6.90 1.31
N ASP A 104 -6.87 5.83 0.51
CA ASP A 104 -8.12 5.34 -0.08
C ASP A 104 -8.79 4.25 0.76
N PHE A 105 -8.02 3.52 1.57
CA PHE A 105 -8.56 2.46 2.42
C PHE A 105 -7.59 2.19 3.58
N ILE A 106 -8.12 1.85 4.74
CA ILE A 106 -7.31 1.55 5.94
C ILE A 106 -7.54 0.11 6.35
N VAL A 107 -6.44 -0.63 6.54
CA VAL A 107 -6.43 -2.01 7.03
C VAL A 107 -5.84 -2.02 8.43
N SER A 108 -6.51 -2.69 9.35
CA SER A 108 -6.09 -2.79 10.75
C SER A 108 -5.07 -3.90 10.95
N LYS A 109 -4.01 -3.62 11.71
CA LYS A 109 -3.09 -4.67 12.20
C LYS A 109 -3.62 -5.22 13.52
N PRO A 110 -3.54 -6.52 13.77
CA PRO A 110 -3.09 -7.57 12.87
C PRO A 110 -4.10 -7.82 11.74
N PHE A 111 -3.61 -8.22 10.58
CA PHE A 111 -4.46 -8.44 9.42
C PHE A 111 -4.29 -9.84 8.88
N MET A 112 -5.31 -10.30 8.15
CA MET A 112 -5.28 -11.57 7.43
C MET A 112 -5.31 -11.29 5.93
N LEU A 113 -5.02 -12.30 5.13
CA LEU A 113 -5.04 -12.15 3.67
C LEU A 113 -6.38 -11.63 3.16
N LYS A 114 -7.49 -12.07 3.78
CA LYS A 114 -8.83 -11.59 3.40
C LYS A 114 -8.97 -10.08 3.56
N ASP A 115 -8.30 -9.50 4.56
CA ASP A 115 -8.36 -8.05 4.82
C ASP A 115 -7.64 -7.29 3.71
N LEU A 116 -6.49 -7.80 3.26
CA LEU A 116 -5.76 -7.22 2.15
C LEU A 116 -6.56 -7.35 0.85
N ARG A 117 -7.16 -8.51 0.62
CA ARG A 117 -7.99 -8.75 -0.57
C ARG A 117 -9.17 -7.79 -0.63
N GLU A 118 -9.82 -7.56 0.52
CA GLU A 118 -10.93 -6.63 0.58
C GLU A 118 -10.50 -5.21 0.22
N GLY A 119 -9.40 -4.75 0.81
CA GLY A 119 -8.87 -3.41 0.53
C GLY A 119 -8.51 -3.24 -0.93
N ILE A 120 -7.83 -4.22 -1.50
CA ILE A 120 -7.44 -4.18 -2.91
C ILE A 120 -8.68 -4.16 -3.82
N ALA A 121 -9.68 -4.99 -3.51
CA ALA A 121 -10.91 -5.02 -4.30
C ALA A 121 -11.66 -3.69 -4.26
N ARG A 122 -11.52 -2.95 -3.16
CA ARG A 122 -12.16 -1.64 -3.00
C ARG A 122 -11.50 -0.54 -3.81
N VAL A 123 -10.17 -0.60 -3.94
CA VAL A 123 -9.42 0.52 -4.50
C VAL A 123 -8.87 0.27 -5.90
N LEU A 124 -8.64 -0.98 -6.29
CA LEU A 124 -8.17 -1.28 -7.65
C LEU A 124 -9.35 -1.40 -8.60
N PRO A 125 -9.29 -0.69 -9.74
CA PRO A 125 -10.33 -0.86 -10.76
C PRO A 125 -10.26 -2.27 -11.33
N LYS A 126 -11.42 -2.85 -11.61
CA LYS A 126 -11.53 -4.14 -12.25
C LYS A 126 -11.11 -4.02 -13.71
N GLY A 127 -10.45 -5.02 -14.20
CA GLY A 127 -10.04 -5.04 -15.60
C GLY A 127 -8.60 -5.32 -15.85
#